data_0c3989dc80ce61ca9b4ef006bb617f35
#
_entry.id   0c3989dc80ce61ca9b4ef006bb617f35
#
_cell.length_a   1.000
_cell.length_b   1.000
_cell.length_c   1.000
_cell.angle_alpha   90.00
_cell.angle_beta   90.00
_cell.angle_gamma   90.00
#
_symmetry.space_group_name_H-M   'P 1'
#
loop_
_entity.id
_entity.type
_entity.pdbx_description
1 polymer ?
#
loop_
_entity_poly.entity_id
_entity_poly.type
_entity_poly.pdbx_seq_one_letter_code
_entity_poly.pdbx_strand_id
1 'polypeptide(L)'
;MEHKRESNLELLRILMILSIIGHHFVVNSGLPQLFSFDNITFNMVFLQVFGMWGKTAINVFTLITGYFMVKSDLTLKKFLKLYLPIKFWSFLFTFIFAITGYTIFSFKDIWKIIFSMIYEADVYYAGTLIVMMLLIPFMNVLARALSKRQYQLMLAVLLIYFTFLSTFMMRDTFDFTGWLCTVYLIGGYIRLYPLKVDNLKC
;
A
#
# COMPACT_ATOMS: atom_id res chain seq x y z
N MET A 1 -21.78 9.55 -17.99
CA MET A 1 -20.80 10.58 -17.56
C MET A 1 -19.42 10.04 -17.86
N GLU A 2 -18.74 10.63 -18.83
CA GLU A 2 -17.33 10.33 -19.10
C GLU A 2 -16.51 10.69 -17.87
N HIS A 3 -15.86 9.72 -17.25
CA HIS A 3 -14.91 9.98 -16.18
C HIS A 3 -13.70 10.69 -16.80
N LYS A 4 -13.62 12.01 -16.61
CA LYS A 4 -12.45 12.79 -17.01
C LYS A 4 -11.23 12.16 -16.35
N ARG A 5 -10.34 11.61 -17.18
CA ARG A 5 -9.13 10.90 -16.75
C ARG A 5 -8.18 11.92 -16.13
N GLU A 6 -7.82 11.77 -14.87
CA GLU A 6 -6.88 12.66 -14.18
C GLU A 6 -5.45 12.20 -14.53
N SER A 7 -4.91 12.70 -15.63
CA SER A 7 -3.59 12.31 -16.17
C SER A 7 -2.46 12.45 -15.15
N ASN A 8 -2.53 13.43 -14.26
CA ASN A 8 -1.54 13.64 -13.21
C ASN A 8 -1.51 12.47 -12.21
N LEU A 9 -2.67 11.91 -11.84
CA LEU A 9 -2.72 10.75 -10.95
C LEU A 9 -2.28 9.47 -11.64
N GLU A 10 -2.51 9.34 -12.95
CA GLU A 10 -1.99 8.21 -13.72
C GLU A 10 -0.45 8.26 -13.82
N LEU A 11 0.12 9.44 -14.09
CA LEU A 11 1.57 9.62 -14.07
C LEU A 11 2.17 9.30 -12.70
N LEU A 12 1.53 9.78 -11.63
CA LEU A 12 1.95 9.49 -10.26
C LEU A 12 1.95 7.98 -9.99
N ARG A 13 0.93 7.25 -10.42
CA ARG A 13 0.87 5.77 -10.29
C ARG A 13 2.02 5.08 -11.02
N ILE A 14 2.34 5.52 -12.25
CA ILE A 14 3.47 4.97 -13.01
C ILE A 14 4.78 5.17 -12.26
N LEU A 15 5.03 6.38 -11.77
CA LEU A 15 6.23 6.69 -10.98
C LEU A 15 6.31 5.84 -9.72
N MET A 16 5.19 5.62 -9.04
CA MET A 16 5.14 4.77 -7.86
C MET A 16 5.40 3.29 -8.18
N ILE A 17 4.93 2.77 -9.31
CA ILE A 17 5.27 1.42 -9.77
C ILE A 17 6.77 1.29 -10.01
N LEU A 18 7.38 2.25 -10.71
CA LEU A 18 8.83 2.26 -10.93
C LEU A 18 9.61 2.32 -9.61
N SER A 19 9.12 3.08 -8.64
CA SER A 19 9.71 3.14 -7.30
C SER A 19 9.65 1.80 -6.55
N ILE A 20 8.55 1.05 -6.68
CA ILE A 20 8.42 -0.31 -6.11
C ILE A 20 9.41 -1.26 -6.77
N ILE A 21 9.53 -1.22 -8.11
CA ILE A 21 10.47 -2.06 -8.85
C ILE A 21 11.89 -1.76 -8.42
N GLY A 22 12.27 -0.47 -8.34
CA GLY A 22 13.60 -0.04 -7.87
C GLY A 22 13.89 -0.49 -6.45
N HIS A 23 12.92 -0.38 -5.54
CA HIS A 23 13.04 -0.88 -4.18
C HIS A 23 13.32 -2.39 -4.13
N HIS A 24 12.49 -3.18 -4.81
CA HIS A 24 12.67 -4.64 -4.82
C HIS A 24 13.96 -5.07 -5.50
N PHE A 25 14.41 -4.35 -6.53
CA PHE A 25 15.72 -4.59 -7.12
C PHE A 25 16.84 -4.42 -6.08
N VAL A 26 16.85 -3.31 -5.35
CA VAL A 26 17.89 -3.06 -4.34
C VAL A 26 17.83 -4.07 -3.19
N VAL A 27 16.63 -4.27 -2.61
CA VAL A 27 16.48 -5.07 -1.38
C VAL A 27 16.71 -6.58 -1.65
N ASN A 28 16.30 -7.09 -2.82
CA ASN A 28 16.36 -8.53 -3.12
C ASN A 28 17.61 -8.95 -3.92
N SER A 29 18.44 -8.00 -4.36
CA SER A 29 19.63 -8.31 -5.18
C SER A 29 20.88 -8.73 -4.39
N GLY A 30 20.82 -8.75 -3.05
CA GLY A 30 22.00 -8.98 -2.21
C GLY A 30 22.94 -7.77 -2.09
N LEU A 31 22.66 -6.67 -2.80
CA LEU A 31 23.46 -5.45 -2.74
C LEU A 31 23.56 -4.84 -1.32
N PRO A 32 22.49 -4.81 -0.50
CA PRO A 32 22.58 -4.26 0.84
C PRO A 32 23.61 -4.94 1.75
N GLN A 33 23.87 -6.24 1.53
CA GLN A 33 24.88 -6.99 2.29
C GLN A 33 26.32 -6.58 1.95
N LEU A 34 26.52 -5.93 0.81
CA LEU A 34 27.83 -5.40 0.36
C LEU A 34 28.09 -3.98 0.87
N PHE A 35 27.09 -3.36 1.50
CA PHE A 35 27.24 -2.00 2.01
C PHE A 35 28.06 -1.98 3.29
N SER A 36 29.13 -1.17 3.29
CA SER A 36 29.98 -0.93 4.45
C SER A 36 30.07 0.55 4.75
N PHE A 37 29.92 0.92 6.02
CA PHE A 37 30.09 2.30 6.47
C PHE A 37 31.58 2.72 6.49
N ASP A 38 32.51 1.75 6.47
CA ASP A 38 33.94 2.03 6.45
C ASP A 38 34.43 2.46 5.06
N ASN A 39 33.66 2.13 4.01
CA ASN A 39 33.98 2.49 2.63
C ASN A 39 32.71 2.89 1.88
N ILE A 40 32.27 4.12 2.07
CA ILE A 40 31.08 4.67 1.43
C ILE A 40 31.41 5.05 -0.02
N THR A 41 30.80 4.33 -0.97
CA THR A 41 30.91 4.61 -2.40
C THR A 41 29.70 5.37 -2.92
N PHE A 42 29.89 6.10 -4.04
CA PHE A 42 28.77 6.75 -4.73
C PHE A 42 27.67 5.78 -5.12
N ASN A 43 28.02 4.58 -5.62
CA ASN A 43 27.05 3.56 -6.00
C ASN A 43 26.22 3.08 -4.81
N MET A 44 26.83 2.92 -3.65
CA MET A 44 26.12 2.56 -2.42
C MET A 44 25.07 3.61 -2.05
N VAL A 45 25.45 4.89 -2.03
CA VAL A 45 24.53 5.99 -1.72
C VAL A 45 23.42 6.08 -2.77
N PHE A 46 23.76 5.98 -4.05
CA PHE A 46 22.80 5.99 -5.15
C PHE A 46 21.77 4.87 -5.00
N LEU A 47 22.20 3.63 -4.75
CA LEU A 47 21.29 2.48 -4.61
C LEU A 47 20.39 2.60 -3.38
N GLN A 48 20.90 3.12 -2.26
CA GLN A 48 20.08 3.37 -1.09
C GLN A 48 18.99 4.41 -1.37
N VAL A 49 19.35 5.55 -1.98
CA VAL A 49 18.41 6.59 -2.37
C VAL A 49 17.41 6.07 -3.40
N PHE A 50 17.87 5.30 -4.39
CA PHE A 50 17.02 4.71 -5.42
C PHE A 50 16.02 3.69 -4.84
N GLY A 51 16.47 2.87 -3.88
CA GLY A 51 15.65 1.83 -3.25
C GLY A 51 14.72 2.29 -2.12
N MET A 52 14.88 3.49 -1.58
CA MET A 52 14.13 3.92 -0.37
C MET A 52 12.64 4.20 -0.59
N TRP A 53 12.20 4.40 -1.84
CA TRP A 53 10.85 4.88 -2.17
C TRP A 53 9.75 3.81 -2.19
N GLY A 54 10.08 2.53 -2.01
CA GLY A 54 9.11 1.43 -2.12
C GLY A 54 7.92 1.55 -1.16
N LYS A 55 8.18 1.82 0.12
CA LYS A 55 7.11 2.01 1.12
C LYS A 55 6.32 3.29 0.89
N THR A 56 6.96 4.35 0.40
CA THR A 56 6.28 5.60 0.00
C THR A 56 5.29 5.34 -1.12
N ALA A 57 5.66 4.53 -2.10
CA ALA A 57 4.80 4.17 -3.20
C ALA A 57 3.52 3.44 -2.74
N ILE A 58 3.63 2.51 -1.79
CA ILE A 58 2.50 1.83 -1.18
C ILE A 58 1.54 2.83 -0.53
N ASN A 59 2.08 3.79 0.23
CA ASN A 59 1.29 4.84 0.88
C ASN A 59 0.55 5.70 -0.15
N VAL A 60 1.19 6.08 -1.25
CA VAL A 60 0.57 6.87 -2.32
C VAL A 60 -0.57 6.10 -2.98
N PHE A 61 -0.41 4.80 -3.28
CA PHE A 61 -1.50 3.97 -3.82
C PHE A 61 -2.70 3.89 -2.87
N THR A 62 -2.43 3.71 -1.58
CA THR A 62 -3.47 3.65 -0.55
C THR A 62 -4.19 4.99 -0.40
N LEU A 63 -3.45 6.10 -0.45
CA LEU A 63 -3.99 7.46 -0.39
C LEU A 63 -4.91 7.75 -1.59
N ILE A 64 -4.48 7.40 -2.81
CA ILE A 64 -5.29 7.49 -4.03
C ILE A 64 -6.56 6.63 -3.89
N THR A 65 -6.44 5.42 -3.34
CA THR A 65 -7.59 4.55 -3.10
C THR A 65 -8.58 5.21 -2.15
N GLY A 66 -8.12 5.78 -1.03
CA GLY A 66 -8.96 6.52 -0.08
C GLY A 66 -9.65 7.72 -0.73
N TYR A 67 -8.92 8.48 -1.54
CA TYR A 67 -9.45 9.63 -2.26
C TYR A 67 -10.64 9.28 -3.16
N PHE A 68 -10.56 8.18 -3.92
CA PHE A 68 -11.64 7.78 -4.82
C PHE A 68 -12.74 6.98 -4.12
N MET A 69 -12.36 6.10 -3.19
CA MET A 69 -13.30 5.14 -2.60
C MET A 69 -14.14 5.72 -1.46
N VAL A 70 -13.73 6.82 -0.82
CA VAL A 70 -14.50 7.40 0.29
C VAL A 70 -15.91 7.86 -0.12
N LYS A 71 -16.12 8.24 -1.38
CA LYS A 71 -17.43 8.60 -1.98
C LYS A 71 -18.07 7.46 -2.78
N SER A 72 -17.52 6.25 -2.71
CA SER A 72 -17.94 5.11 -3.52
C SER A 72 -18.14 3.90 -2.62
N ASP A 73 -19.05 3.01 -3.00
CA ASP A 73 -19.25 1.77 -2.25
C ASP A 73 -18.33 0.67 -2.79
N LEU A 74 -17.85 -0.16 -1.87
CA LEU A 74 -17.13 -1.37 -2.23
C LEU A 74 -18.14 -2.40 -2.72
N THR A 75 -18.08 -2.75 -4.00
CA THR A 75 -18.87 -3.82 -4.58
C THR A 75 -18.05 -5.10 -4.71
N LEU A 76 -18.71 -6.25 -4.70
CA LEU A 76 -18.05 -7.54 -4.94
C LEU A 76 -17.22 -7.52 -6.23
N LYS A 77 -17.74 -6.89 -7.30
CA LYS A 77 -17.02 -6.73 -8.57
C LYS A 77 -15.69 -5.97 -8.41
N LYS A 78 -15.68 -4.88 -7.63
CA LYS A 78 -14.46 -4.10 -7.36
C LYS A 78 -13.46 -4.91 -6.55
N PHE A 79 -13.94 -5.64 -5.53
CA PHE A 79 -13.11 -6.52 -4.72
C PHE A 79 -12.50 -7.65 -5.56
N LEU A 80 -13.30 -8.37 -6.33
CA LEU A 80 -12.82 -9.45 -7.19
C LEU A 80 -11.86 -8.97 -8.27
N LYS A 81 -12.05 -7.77 -8.82
CA LYS A 81 -11.13 -7.17 -9.80
C LYS A 81 -9.72 -6.97 -9.24
N LEU A 82 -9.58 -6.78 -7.94
CA LEU A 82 -8.27 -6.70 -7.28
C LEU A 82 -7.79 -8.10 -6.87
N TYR A 83 -8.65 -8.90 -6.26
CA TYR A 83 -8.33 -10.19 -5.67
C TYR A 83 -7.91 -11.24 -6.70
N LEU A 84 -8.69 -11.38 -7.79
CA LEU A 84 -8.45 -12.42 -8.79
C LEU A 84 -7.09 -12.32 -9.50
N PRO A 85 -6.62 -11.14 -9.95
CA PRO A 85 -5.29 -11.05 -10.55
C PRO A 85 -4.17 -11.48 -9.59
N ILE A 86 -4.27 -11.12 -8.31
CA ILE A 86 -3.26 -11.49 -7.32
C ILE A 86 -3.21 -13.02 -7.18
N LYS A 87 -4.38 -13.66 -7.06
CA LYS A 87 -4.46 -15.13 -6.96
C LYS A 87 -4.03 -15.82 -8.25
N PHE A 88 -4.43 -15.29 -9.40
CA PHE A 88 -4.00 -15.82 -10.69
C PHE A 88 -2.47 -15.87 -10.81
N TRP A 89 -1.78 -14.78 -10.51
CA TRP A 89 -0.32 -14.74 -10.55
C TRP A 89 0.33 -15.68 -9.52
N SER A 90 -0.23 -15.77 -8.31
CA SER A 90 0.23 -16.71 -7.30
C SER A 90 0.14 -18.16 -7.77
N PHE A 91 -0.99 -18.55 -8.35
CA PHE A 91 -1.16 -19.89 -8.93
C PHE A 91 -0.22 -20.14 -10.10
N LEU A 92 -0.13 -19.17 -11.03
CA LEU A 92 0.69 -19.29 -12.23
C LEU A 92 2.17 -19.51 -11.88
N PHE A 93 2.73 -18.70 -10.98
CA PHE A 93 4.12 -18.84 -10.59
C PHE A 93 4.36 -20.14 -9.80
N THR A 94 3.47 -20.50 -8.89
CA THR A 94 3.59 -21.79 -8.18
C THR A 94 3.59 -22.98 -9.15
N PHE A 95 2.73 -22.93 -10.17
CA PHE A 95 2.66 -23.98 -11.19
C PHE A 95 3.92 -24.02 -12.07
N ILE A 96 4.42 -22.86 -12.51
CA ILE A 96 5.68 -22.78 -13.28
C ILE A 96 6.85 -23.37 -12.47
N PHE A 97 7.00 -22.97 -11.20
CA PHE A 97 8.08 -23.48 -10.35
C PHE A 97 7.96 -24.98 -10.04
N ALA A 98 6.74 -25.51 -9.98
CA ALA A 98 6.52 -26.94 -9.84
C ALA A 98 6.94 -27.72 -11.11
N ILE A 99 6.56 -27.26 -12.30
CA ILE A 99 6.93 -27.89 -13.58
C ILE A 99 8.44 -27.85 -13.82
N THR A 100 9.09 -26.73 -13.48
CA THR A 100 10.54 -26.59 -13.64
C THR A 100 11.35 -27.36 -12.59
N GLY A 101 10.68 -28.02 -11.63
CA GLY A 101 11.33 -28.75 -10.56
C GLY A 101 11.98 -27.88 -9.48
N TYR A 102 11.74 -26.56 -9.53
CA TYR A 102 12.28 -25.60 -8.55
C TYR A 102 11.62 -25.76 -7.17
N THR A 103 10.35 -26.18 -7.15
CA THR A 103 9.61 -26.49 -5.91
C THR A 103 8.84 -27.79 -6.05
N ILE A 104 8.69 -28.53 -4.94
CA ILE A 104 7.83 -29.72 -4.90
C ILE A 104 6.40 -29.25 -4.66
N PHE A 105 5.53 -29.46 -5.65
CA PHE A 105 4.11 -29.10 -5.54
C PHE A 105 3.36 -30.06 -4.61
N SER A 106 2.65 -29.51 -3.66
CA SER A 106 1.76 -30.26 -2.77
C SER A 106 0.34 -29.70 -2.85
N PHE A 107 -0.67 -30.57 -2.68
CA PHE A 107 -2.06 -30.11 -2.54
C PHE A 107 -2.25 -29.10 -1.39
N LYS A 108 -1.39 -29.15 -0.35
CA LYS A 108 -1.37 -28.13 0.71
C LYS A 108 -1.03 -26.74 0.20
N ASP A 109 -0.27 -26.62 -0.89
CA ASP A 109 0.10 -25.31 -1.45
C ASP A 109 -1.09 -24.61 -2.10
N ILE A 110 -2.08 -25.36 -2.61
CA ILE A 110 -3.34 -24.80 -3.09
C ILE A 110 -4.08 -24.11 -1.95
N TRP A 111 -4.20 -24.76 -0.80
CA TRP A 111 -4.82 -24.17 0.38
C TRP A 111 -4.06 -22.96 0.90
N LYS A 112 -2.74 -23.03 0.92
CA LYS A 112 -1.90 -21.87 1.27
C LYS A 112 -2.16 -20.71 0.33
N ILE A 113 -2.17 -20.92 -0.98
CA ILE A 113 -2.43 -19.84 -1.96
C ILE A 113 -3.82 -19.21 -1.75
N ILE A 114 -4.85 -20.02 -1.45
CA ILE A 114 -6.20 -19.52 -1.24
C ILE A 114 -6.29 -18.69 0.04
N PHE A 115 -5.72 -19.17 1.15
CA PHE A 115 -5.90 -18.59 2.48
C PHE A 115 -4.73 -17.72 2.95
N SER A 116 -3.54 -17.80 2.31
CA SER A 116 -2.34 -17.08 2.74
C SER A 116 -2.54 -15.58 2.87
N MET A 117 -3.35 -14.98 2.01
CA MET A 117 -3.52 -13.52 2.00
C MET A 117 -4.18 -12.98 3.29
N ILE A 118 -5.00 -13.78 3.97
CA ILE A 118 -5.59 -13.37 5.26
C ILE A 118 -4.63 -13.69 6.40
N TYR A 119 -4.00 -14.86 6.34
CA TYR A 119 -3.08 -15.33 7.38
C TYR A 119 -1.76 -14.53 7.41
N GLU A 120 -1.29 -14.04 6.26
CA GLU A 120 -0.05 -13.30 6.10
C GLU A 120 -0.29 -11.78 5.91
N ALA A 121 -1.44 -11.27 6.37
CA ALA A 121 -1.85 -9.88 6.14
C ALA A 121 -0.81 -8.87 6.64
N ASP A 122 -0.18 -9.12 7.78
CA ASP A 122 0.81 -8.21 8.35
C ASP A 122 2.22 -8.41 7.78
N VAL A 123 2.46 -9.51 7.07
CA VAL A 123 3.77 -9.85 6.49
C VAL A 123 3.88 -9.34 5.06
N TYR A 124 2.80 -9.45 4.27
CA TYR A 124 2.82 -9.11 2.86
C TYR A 124 1.78 -8.03 2.52
N TYR A 125 2.20 -7.03 1.77
CA TYR A 125 1.35 -5.93 1.32
C TYR A 125 0.02 -6.39 0.69
N ALA A 126 0.03 -7.45 -0.11
CA ALA A 126 -1.16 -7.93 -0.78
C ALA A 126 -2.24 -8.41 0.21
N GLY A 127 -1.85 -9.10 1.29
CA GLY A 127 -2.76 -9.52 2.34
C GLY A 127 -3.33 -8.34 3.12
N THR A 128 -2.46 -7.43 3.55
CA THR A 128 -2.83 -6.19 4.23
C THR A 128 -3.81 -5.36 3.40
N LEU A 129 -3.55 -5.24 2.09
CA LEU A 129 -4.43 -4.51 1.17
C LEU A 129 -5.83 -5.12 1.11
N ILE A 130 -5.94 -6.44 1.12
CA ILE A 130 -7.25 -7.13 1.11
C ILE A 130 -8.00 -6.90 2.41
N VAL A 131 -7.34 -7.03 3.56
CA VAL A 131 -7.97 -6.74 4.86
C VAL A 131 -8.44 -5.29 4.90
N MET A 132 -7.59 -4.34 4.49
CA MET A 132 -8.00 -2.93 4.39
C MET A 132 -9.20 -2.75 3.46
N MET A 133 -9.23 -3.42 2.29
CA MET A 133 -10.37 -3.36 1.37
C MET A 133 -11.68 -3.83 2.01
N LEU A 134 -11.64 -4.90 2.79
CA LEU A 134 -12.81 -5.40 3.52
C LEU A 134 -13.28 -4.41 4.60
N LEU A 135 -12.38 -3.58 5.14
CA LEU A 135 -12.70 -2.53 6.11
C LEU A 135 -13.23 -1.23 5.46
N ILE A 136 -13.06 -1.03 4.14
CA ILE A 136 -13.51 0.19 3.43
C ILE A 136 -14.96 0.56 3.71
N PRO A 137 -15.96 -0.36 3.67
CA PRO A 137 -17.35 0.02 3.93
C PRO A 137 -17.53 0.67 5.31
N PHE A 138 -16.88 0.13 6.33
CA PHE A 138 -16.96 0.63 7.70
C PHE A 138 -16.22 1.96 7.85
N MET A 139 -15.03 2.08 7.27
CA MET A 139 -14.26 3.33 7.25
C MET A 139 -15.02 4.44 6.53
N ASN A 140 -15.73 4.14 5.44
CA ASN A 140 -16.53 5.10 4.71
C ASN A 140 -17.73 5.60 5.52
N VAL A 141 -18.43 4.70 6.23
CA VAL A 141 -19.50 5.11 7.15
C VAL A 141 -18.96 6.05 8.21
N LEU A 142 -17.86 5.68 8.86
CA LEU A 142 -17.20 6.51 9.87
C LEU A 142 -16.79 7.86 9.29
N ALA A 143 -16.07 7.87 8.17
CA ALA A 143 -15.57 9.08 7.52
C ALA A 143 -16.66 10.08 7.13
N ARG A 144 -17.82 9.58 6.69
CA ARG A 144 -18.97 10.41 6.27
C ARG A 144 -19.81 10.89 7.46
N ALA A 145 -19.81 10.17 8.59
CA ALA A 145 -20.58 10.51 9.78
C ALA A 145 -19.89 11.57 10.66
N LEU A 146 -18.56 11.66 10.61
CA LEU A 146 -17.80 12.58 11.44
C LEU A 146 -17.87 14.02 10.89
N SER A 147 -18.01 15.00 11.80
CA SER A 147 -17.75 16.40 11.46
C SER A 147 -16.27 16.60 11.10
N LYS A 148 -15.96 17.66 10.37
CA LYS A 148 -14.59 17.99 9.96
C LYS A 148 -13.61 17.97 11.15
N ARG A 149 -13.99 18.57 12.28
CA ARG A 149 -13.14 18.64 13.47
C ARG A 149 -12.93 17.28 14.11
N GLN A 150 -13.98 16.46 14.21
CA GLN A 150 -13.86 15.08 14.72
C GLN A 150 -12.97 14.24 13.83
N TYR A 151 -13.10 14.38 12.50
CA TYR A 151 -12.24 13.68 11.56
C TYR A 151 -10.77 14.08 11.71
N GLN A 152 -10.49 15.39 11.84
CA GLN A 152 -9.13 15.88 12.09
C GLN A 152 -8.54 15.33 13.39
N LEU A 153 -9.33 15.32 14.48
CA LEU A 153 -8.90 14.75 15.76
C LEU A 153 -8.60 13.25 15.64
N MET A 154 -9.47 12.49 14.97
CA MET A 154 -9.25 11.08 14.71
C MET A 154 -7.93 10.85 13.94
N LEU A 155 -7.69 11.61 12.86
CA LEU A 155 -6.44 11.51 12.10
C LEU A 155 -5.23 11.90 12.95
N ALA A 156 -5.33 12.93 13.80
CA ALA A 156 -4.26 13.33 14.69
C ALA A 156 -3.89 12.19 15.69
N VAL A 157 -4.90 11.55 16.29
CA VAL A 157 -4.68 10.41 17.20
C VAL A 157 -4.00 9.26 16.46
N LEU A 158 -4.48 8.88 15.27
CA LEU A 158 -3.89 7.81 14.47
C LEU A 158 -2.45 8.11 14.04
N LEU A 159 -2.17 9.35 13.63
CA LEU A 159 -0.81 9.78 13.26
C LEU A 159 0.13 9.81 14.46
N ILE A 160 -0.34 10.28 15.62
CA ILE A 160 0.45 10.22 16.86
C ILE A 160 0.77 8.76 17.19
N TYR A 161 -0.21 7.89 17.15
CA TYR A 161 -0.03 6.48 17.50
C TYR A 161 0.92 5.75 16.56
N PHE A 162 0.64 5.77 15.24
CA PHE A 162 1.40 5.00 14.26
C PHE A 162 2.71 5.66 13.81
N THR A 163 2.85 6.98 13.93
CA THR A 163 4.04 7.69 13.45
C THR A 163 4.87 8.24 14.60
N PHE A 164 4.27 9.10 15.43
CA PHE A 164 5.04 9.81 16.45
C PHE A 164 5.58 8.85 17.53
N LEU A 165 4.72 8.01 18.10
CA LEU A 165 5.13 7.06 19.15
C LEU A 165 6.10 6.01 18.61
N SER A 166 5.89 5.52 17.39
CA SER A 166 6.78 4.57 16.77
C SER A 166 8.15 5.17 16.46
N THR A 167 8.19 6.40 15.92
CA THR A 167 9.45 7.03 15.46
C THR A 167 10.24 7.64 16.62
N PHE A 168 9.60 8.41 17.49
CA PHE A 168 10.31 9.20 18.52
C PHE A 168 10.40 8.51 19.87
N MET A 169 9.45 7.65 20.22
CA MET A 169 9.48 6.93 21.50
C MET A 169 9.97 5.48 21.36
N MET A 170 10.40 5.07 20.14
CA MET A 170 10.87 3.71 19.84
C MET A 170 9.94 2.60 20.36
N ARG A 171 8.64 2.88 20.39
CA ARG A 171 7.63 1.89 20.77
C ARG A 171 7.20 1.11 19.54
N ASP A 172 7.06 -0.19 19.71
CA ASP A 172 6.51 -1.06 18.66
C ASP A 172 4.98 -0.93 18.61
N THR A 173 4.52 0.24 18.11
CA THR A 173 3.09 0.54 17.91
C THR A 173 2.71 0.43 16.45
N PHE A 174 3.67 0.10 15.56
CA PHE A 174 3.43 0.02 14.14
C PHE A 174 2.70 -1.28 13.80
N ASP A 175 1.51 -1.15 13.24
CA ASP A 175 0.74 -2.20 12.59
C ASP A 175 0.50 -1.82 11.13
N PHE A 176 0.89 -2.70 10.23
CA PHE A 176 0.84 -2.39 8.79
C PHE A 176 -0.59 -2.20 8.29
N THR A 177 -1.54 -3.01 8.77
CA THR A 177 -2.96 -2.88 8.44
C THR A 177 -3.54 -1.57 8.96
N GLY A 178 -3.30 -1.26 10.23
CA GLY A 178 -3.75 -0.01 10.85
C GLY A 178 -3.14 1.22 10.19
N TRP A 179 -1.87 1.15 9.79
CA TRP A 179 -1.23 2.22 9.03
C TRP A 179 -1.89 2.44 7.66
N LEU A 180 -2.14 1.38 6.88
CA LEU A 180 -2.82 1.52 5.58
C LEU A 180 -4.25 2.06 5.74
N CYS A 181 -4.99 1.65 6.77
CA CYS A 181 -6.30 2.22 7.09
C CYS A 181 -6.18 3.72 7.42
N THR A 182 -5.15 4.13 8.15
CA THR A 182 -4.87 5.55 8.44
C THR A 182 -4.60 6.34 7.17
N VAL A 183 -3.74 5.85 6.29
CA VAL A 183 -3.43 6.50 5.00
C VAL A 183 -4.67 6.56 4.09
N TYR A 184 -5.51 5.51 4.09
CA TYR A 184 -6.80 5.52 3.41
C TYR A 184 -7.69 6.65 3.91
N LEU A 185 -7.82 6.81 5.23
CA LEU A 185 -8.61 7.87 5.85
C LEU A 185 -8.04 9.26 5.54
N ILE A 186 -6.71 9.43 5.44
CA ILE A 186 -6.10 10.69 5.00
C ILE A 186 -6.55 11.02 3.56
N GLY A 187 -6.49 10.04 2.64
CA GLY A 187 -6.98 10.20 1.28
C GLY A 187 -8.47 10.57 1.23
N GLY A 188 -9.27 9.91 2.06
CA GLY A 188 -10.69 10.23 2.25
C GLY A 188 -10.92 11.65 2.75
N TYR A 189 -10.14 12.10 3.72
CA TYR A 189 -10.21 13.48 4.24
C TYR A 189 -9.93 14.53 3.16
N ILE A 190 -8.88 14.33 2.37
CA ILE A 190 -8.53 15.23 1.26
C ILE A 190 -9.70 15.33 0.26
N ARG A 191 -10.39 14.25 -0.02
CA ARG A 191 -11.54 14.21 -0.93
C ARG A 191 -12.79 14.89 -0.38
N LEU A 192 -13.06 14.72 0.92
CA LEU A 192 -14.24 15.27 1.57
C LEU A 192 -14.08 16.76 1.89
N TYR A 193 -12.87 17.19 2.19
CA TYR A 193 -12.53 18.55 2.59
C TYR A 193 -11.40 19.12 1.71
N PRO A 194 -11.65 19.35 0.40
CA PRO A 194 -10.63 19.84 -0.52
C PRO A 194 -10.11 21.20 -0.04
N LEU A 195 -8.81 21.39 -0.18
CA LEU A 195 -8.20 22.71 0.02
C LEU A 195 -8.71 23.62 -1.09
N LYS A 196 -9.14 24.81 -0.70
CA LYS A 196 -9.48 25.87 -1.67
C LYS A 196 -8.18 26.41 -2.27
N VAL A 197 -7.57 25.66 -3.18
CA VAL A 197 -6.44 26.13 -3.99
C VAL A 197 -7.03 26.63 -5.31
N ASP A 198 -7.87 27.66 -5.22
CA ASP A 198 -8.61 28.18 -6.38
C ASP A 198 -7.72 28.94 -7.38
N ASN A 199 -6.41 29.11 -7.12
CA ASN A 199 -5.54 29.98 -7.92
C ASN A 199 -4.35 29.28 -8.59
N LEU A 200 -4.22 27.95 -8.52
CA LEU A 200 -3.24 27.22 -9.32
C LEU A 200 -3.93 26.67 -10.57
N LYS A 201 -4.33 27.57 -11.48
CA LYS A 201 -4.52 27.20 -12.87
C LYS A 201 -3.12 27.02 -13.48
N CYS A 202 -2.66 25.77 -13.56
CA CYS A 202 -1.64 25.36 -14.53
C CYS A 202 -2.33 24.91 -15.81
#